data_24f33a780c481f11d479211436daa139
#
_entry.id   24f33a780c481f11d479211436daa139
#
_cell.length_a   1.000
_cell.length_b   1.000
_cell.length_c   1.000
_cell.angle_alpha   90.00
_cell.angle_beta   90.00
_cell.angle_gamma   90.00
#
_symmetry.space_group_name_H-M   'P 1'
#
loop_
_entity.id
_entity.type
_entity.pdbx_description
1 polymer ?
#
loop_
_entity_poly.entity_id
_entity_poly.type
_entity_poly.pdbx_seq_one_letter_code
_entity_poly.pdbx_strand_id
1 'polypeptide(L)'
;MKRLTLIALILTVLTGAAQAAPRADYRIIPLPKSVKSDTTHVFLLKNNMKISFDAKNPEVARIAQFLATWTLETTGLRLALAPADKHAAIRLALAAPKNNGKQASKLRKSAKTSVGKQPSEAYTLTVGQGGILLSAEEAVGLFRAAQTFRKSLPVQTATLAQPSSPIELPYVRITDSPRFSYRGVLLDCARHFFSVDFIKQYLDVMALHGCNQFHWHLTDDQGWRFEVKGFPRLAVDGSVREQTVIGPGNMGIYDGQRYGGYYTQDDCREIVRYAAERYINVIPEIDLPGHMMGALHVFPNLGCKGGPYPVKTNWGVSRDVLCGGNPETLVFLKKVLGELCDVFPSKFIHIGGDECPKDRWKQCAKCQAKIKELGLTATEKHSAEDQLQTYINREVEHFLNERGRDLIGWDEILAGGLTEGSIVMSWRGTKGGIEAARQHHRVIMSPNVFAYIDHPQLKDLGKQPRTTDSYIVSCSKMYSFEPVVPDELTDAEQDYILGVQANLWTEHVAYPEHAFYQLLPRLGAMSEVQWCSPDQKDFEGFCARLPRLTSLYDCIGVKYCRQVE
;
A
#
# COMPACT_ATOMS: atom_id res chain seq x y z
N MET A 1 -33.10 72.31 34.75
CA MET A 1 -32.71 71.81 33.40
C MET A 1 -32.46 70.31 33.51
N LYS A 2 -33.46 69.47 33.18
CA LYS A 2 -33.38 68.02 33.22
C LYS A 2 -32.99 67.53 31.82
N ARG A 3 -31.88 66.80 31.70
CA ARG A 3 -31.46 66.14 30.44
C ARG A 3 -32.15 64.77 30.40
N LEU A 4 -33.05 64.55 29.45
CA LEU A 4 -33.55 63.24 29.09
C LEU A 4 -32.51 62.57 28.18
N THR A 5 -32.03 61.40 28.63
CA THR A 5 -31.19 60.53 27.80
C THR A 5 -32.11 59.51 27.12
N LEU A 6 -32.17 59.61 25.81
CA LEU A 6 -32.93 58.67 24.95
C LEU A 6 -32.06 57.44 24.70
N ILE A 7 -32.43 56.26 25.25
CA ILE A 7 -31.79 54.97 24.97
C ILE A 7 -32.47 54.41 23.72
N ALA A 8 -31.77 54.42 22.59
CA ALA A 8 -32.19 53.75 21.38
C ALA A 8 -31.87 52.26 21.48
N LEU A 9 -32.90 51.42 21.59
CA LEU A 9 -32.81 49.97 21.57
C LEU A 9 -32.62 49.55 20.09
N ILE A 10 -31.41 49.18 19.70
CA ILE A 10 -31.12 48.59 18.39
C ILE A 10 -31.52 47.13 18.43
N LEU A 11 -32.66 46.79 17.86
CA LEU A 11 -33.07 45.42 17.58
C LEU A 11 -32.29 44.90 16.39
N THR A 12 -31.17 44.18 16.61
CA THR A 12 -30.49 43.41 15.58
C THR A 12 -31.35 42.20 15.25
N VAL A 13 -32.09 42.29 14.15
CA VAL A 13 -32.73 41.12 13.55
C VAL A 13 -31.62 40.29 12.94
N LEU A 14 -31.20 39.26 13.64
CA LEU A 14 -30.38 38.18 13.07
C LEU A 14 -31.25 37.43 12.05
N THR A 15 -31.21 37.86 10.79
CA THR A 15 -31.65 37.04 9.66
C THR A 15 -30.68 35.88 9.57
N GLY A 16 -30.98 34.76 10.21
CA GLY A 16 -30.27 33.51 10.00
C GLY A 16 -30.42 33.14 8.53
N ALA A 17 -29.38 33.37 7.74
CA ALA A 17 -29.30 32.77 6.43
C ALA A 17 -29.43 31.26 6.63
N ALA A 18 -30.50 30.65 6.14
CA ALA A 18 -30.68 29.22 6.16
C ALA A 18 -29.47 28.59 5.47
N GLN A 19 -28.56 28.00 6.25
CA GLN A 19 -27.39 27.35 5.70
C GLN A 19 -27.89 26.18 4.85
N ALA A 20 -27.52 26.16 3.56
CA ALA A 20 -27.92 25.09 2.65
C ALA A 20 -27.57 23.73 3.28
N ALA A 21 -28.47 22.76 3.15
CA ALA A 21 -28.26 21.42 3.69
C ALA A 21 -26.95 20.84 3.11
N PRO A 22 -26.13 20.17 3.94
CA PRO A 22 -24.90 19.54 3.47
C PRO A 22 -25.23 18.50 2.39
N ARG A 23 -24.45 18.50 1.30
CA ARG A 23 -24.75 17.73 0.10
C ARG A 23 -23.61 16.79 -0.28
N ALA A 24 -23.94 15.56 -0.68
CA ALA A 24 -22.99 14.59 -1.19
C ALA A 24 -22.43 15.03 -2.57
N ASP A 25 -21.17 14.67 -2.82
CA ASP A 25 -20.53 14.83 -4.13
C ASP A 25 -19.85 13.49 -4.50
N TYR A 26 -20.22 12.95 -5.64
CA TYR A 26 -19.75 11.64 -6.11
C TYR A 26 -18.48 11.73 -6.96
N ARG A 27 -17.94 12.92 -7.16
CA ARG A 27 -16.63 13.14 -7.78
C ARG A 27 -15.54 12.92 -6.72
N ILE A 28 -15.25 11.68 -6.42
CA ILE A 28 -14.32 11.26 -5.37
C ILE A 28 -12.94 10.88 -5.93
N ILE A 29 -11.97 10.62 -5.05
CA ILE A 29 -10.64 10.06 -5.39
C ILE A 29 -10.54 8.64 -4.80
N PRO A 30 -10.13 7.60 -5.59
CA PRO A 30 -10.03 7.64 -7.06
C PRO A 30 -11.38 7.86 -7.73
N LEU A 31 -11.35 8.42 -8.95
CA LEU A 31 -12.56 8.72 -9.71
C LEU A 31 -13.22 7.42 -10.16
N PRO A 32 -14.52 7.22 -9.89
CA PRO A 32 -15.22 6.03 -10.37
C PRO A 32 -15.33 6.01 -11.91
N LYS A 33 -15.33 4.81 -12.46
CA LYS A 33 -15.38 4.56 -13.91
C LYS A 33 -16.60 5.20 -14.60
N SER A 34 -17.75 5.23 -13.93
CA SER A 34 -18.96 5.88 -14.45
C SER A 34 -19.81 6.45 -13.31
N VAL A 35 -20.12 7.73 -13.41
CA VAL A 35 -21.01 8.45 -12.50
C VAL A 35 -22.13 9.08 -13.32
N LYS A 36 -23.36 8.62 -13.15
CA LYS A 36 -24.56 9.18 -13.79
C LYS A 36 -25.44 9.76 -12.69
N SER A 37 -25.42 11.07 -12.52
CA SER A 37 -26.16 11.78 -11.46
C SER A 37 -27.31 12.61 -12.03
N ASP A 38 -28.41 12.63 -11.26
CA ASP A 38 -29.51 13.58 -11.43
C ASP A 38 -29.52 14.49 -10.21
N THR A 39 -29.16 15.75 -10.44
CA THR A 39 -29.03 16.75 -9.36
C THR A 39 -30.33 17.44 -9.02
N THR A 40 -31.42 17.17 -9.74
CA THR A 40 -32.74 17.75 -9.52
C THR A 40 -33.52 17.01 -8.43
N HIS A 41 -33.23 15.72 -8.26
CA HIS A 41 -33.83 14.89 -7.22
C HIS A 41 -32.80 14.51 -6.15
N VAL A 42 -33.24 14.48 -4.89
CA VAL A 42 -32.38 14.14 -3.75
C VAL A 42 -33.06 13.13 -2.86
N PHE A 43 -32.25 12.25 -2.29
CA PHE A 43 -32.62 11.41 -1.13
C PHE A 43 -32.03 12.04 0.12
N LEU A 44 -32.81 12.17 1.20
CA LEU A 44 -32.32 12.72 2.47
C LEU A 44 -31.81 11.62 3.38
N LEU A 45 -30.51 11.56 3.60
CA LEU A 45 -29.89 10.70 4.61
C LEU A 45 -30.10 11.31 5.98
N LYS A 46 -30.75 10.57 6.89
CA LYS A 46 -31.13 11.01 8.22
C LYS A 46 -30.62 10.06 9.31
N ASN A 47 -30.58 10.57 10.51
CA ASN A 47 -30.27 9.79 11.70
C ASN A 47 -31.24 8.59 11.87
N ASN A 48 -30.74 7.49 12.42
CA ASN A 48 -31.46 6.24 12.66
C ASN A 48 -32.02 5.53 11.42
N MET A 49 -31.60 5.89 10.21
CA MET A 49 -31.91 5.09 9.04
C MET A 49 -31.27 3.71 9.14
N LYS A 50 -32.00 2.72 8.61
CA LYS A 50 -31.63 1.31 8.72
C LYS A 50 -30.77 0.85 7.53
N ILE A 51 -29.77 0.01 7.83
CA ILE A 51 -28.97 -0.73 6.86
C ILE A 51 -29.45 -2.18 6.86
N SER A 52 -29.97 -2.65 5.74
CA SER A 52 -30.30 -4.06 5.52
C SER A 52 -29.15 -4.81 4.85
N PHE A 53 -28.88 -6.01 5.32
CA PHE A 53 -27.81 -6.88 4.83
C PHE A 53 -28.11 -8.34 5.15
N ASP A 54 -27.40 -9.26 4.50
CA ASP A 54 -27.45 -10.69 4.83
C ASP A 54 -26.58 -11.00 6.05
N ALA A 55 -27.21 -11.22 7.21
CA ALA A 55 -26.50 -11.57 8.44
C ALA A 55 -25.88 -12.98 8.44
N LYS A 56 -26.27 -13.85 7.50
CA LYS A 56 -25.67 -15.19 7.37
C LYS A 56 -24.29 -15.13 6.71
N ASN A 57 -24.02 -14.01 6.00
CA ASN A 57 -22.70 -13.77 5.42
C ASN A 57 -21.90 -12.84 6.36
N PRO A 58 -20.85 -13.36 7.06
CA PRO A 58 -20.08 -12.59 8.03
C PRO A 58 -19.32 -11.42 7.40
N GLU A 59 -18.91 -11.52 6.14
CA GLU A 59 -18.22 -10.42 5.44
C GLU A 59 -19.18 -9.28 5.15
N VAL A 60 -20.41 -9.57 4.67
CA VAL A 60 -21.42 -8.55 4.41
C VAL A 60 -21.87 -7.89 5.71
N ALA A 61 -21.99 -8.65 6.81
CA ALA A 61 -22.28 -8.11 8.13
C ALA A 61 -21.19 -7.14 8.62
N ARG A 62 -19.92 -7.49 8.45
CA ARG A 62 -18.77 -6.63 8.76
C ARG A 62 -18.78 -5.35 7.91
N ILE A 63 -19.08 -5.45 6.61
CA ILE A 63 -19.18 -4.28 5.73
C ILE A 63 -20.31 -3.36 6.17
N ALA A 64 -21.45 -3.90 6.58
CA ALA A 64 -22.56 -3.10 7.12
C ALA A 64 -22.14 -2.35 8.41
N GLN A 65 -21.36 -3.01 9.28
CA GLN A 65 -20.79 -2.37 10.48
C GLN A 65 -19.81 -1.25 10.10
N PHE A 66 -18.89 -1.49 9.16
CA PHE A 66 -17.99 -0.45 8.66
C PHE A 66 -18.76 0.74 8.09
N LEU A 67 -19.79 0.49 7.29
CA LEU A 67 -20.61 1.56 6.71
C LEU A 67 -21.28 2.41 7.79
N ALA A 68 -21.84 1.79 8.82
CA ALA A 68 -22.45 2.49 9.95
C ALA A 68 -21.43 3.31 10.73
N THR A 69 -20.29 2.74 11.07
CA THR A 69 -19.18 3.39 11.79
C THR A 69 -18.63 4.57 10.99
N TRP A 70 -18.27 4.37 9.72
CA TRP A 70 -17.72 5.44 8.88
C TRP A 70 -18.73 6.57 8.61
N THR A 71 -20.02 6.26 8.51
CA THR A 71 -21.05 7.30 8.38
C THR A 71 -21.11 8.14 9.64
N LEU A 72 -21.08 7.50 10.82
CA LEU A 72 -21.05 8.21 12.09
C LEU A 72 -19.80 9.09 12.23
N GLU A 73 -18.61 8.55 11.96
CA GLU A 73 -17.35 9.28 12.05
C GLU A 73 -17.31 10.48 11.09
N THR A 74 -17.77 10.28 9.85
CA THR A 74 -17.70 11.32 8.80
C THR A 74 -18.76 12.40 8.98
N THR A 75 -19.95 12.04 9.45
CA THR A 75 -21.12 12.92 9.39
C THR A 75 -21.83 13.14 10.73
N GLY A 76 -21.51 12.35 11.75
CA GLY A 76 -22.24 12.32 13.02
C GLY A 76 -23.63 11.66 12.96
N LEU A 77 -24.05 11.15 11.78
CA LEU A 77 -25.32 10.44 11.64
C LEU A 77 -25.17 8.97 12.05
N ARG A 78 -26.00 8.53 12.96
CA ARG A 78 -26.09 7.13 13.39
C ARG A 78 -26.98 6.34 12.44
N LEU A 79 -26.49 5.23 11.91
CA LEU A 79 -27.26 4.27 11.12
C LEU A 79 -27.49 3.01 11.95
N ALA A 80 -28.69 2.43 11.84
CA ALA A 80 -29.07 1.24 12.58
C ALA A 80 -28.88 -0.02 11.72
N LEU A 81 -28.23 -1.04 12.26
CA LEU A 81 -28.13 -2.34 11.60
C LEU A 81 -29.46 -3.08 11.70
N ALA A 82 -30.04 -3.49 10.58
CA ALA A 82 -31.34 -4.15 10.49
C ALA A 82 -31.30 -5.33 9.51
N PRO A 83 -30.75 -6.49 9.93
CA PRO A 83 -30.61 -7.66 9.06
C PRO A 83 -31.92 -8.04 8.38
N ALA A 84 -31.87 -8.27 7.07
CA ALA A 84 -33.00 -8.71 6.24
C ALA A 84 -34.26 -7.81 6.27
N ASP A 85 -34.15 -6.55 6.73
CA ASP A 85 -35.25 -5.59 6.72
C ASP A 85 -35.55 -5.11 5.29
N LYS A 86 -36.69 -5.51 4.74
CA LYS A 86 -37.12 -5.16 3.37
C LYS A 86 -37.44 -3.66 3.19
N HIS A 87 -37.68 -2.95 4.29
CA HIS A 87 -38.05 -1.53 4.31
C HIS A 87 -36.86 -0.62 4.66
N ALA A 88 -35.66 -1.18 4.81
CA ALA A 88 -34.48 -0.41 5.10
C ALA A 88 -34.14 0.56 3.96
N ALA A 89 -33.80 1.78 4.34
CA ALA A 89 -33.42 2.84 3.40
C ALA A 89 -32.08 2.57 2.70
N ILE A 90 -31.20 1.80 3.34
CA ILE A 90 -29.89 1.43 2.82
C ILE A 90 -29.82 -0.10 2.73
N ARG A 91 -29.39 -0.61 1.59
CA ARG A 91 -29.33 -2.05 1.35
C ARG A 91 -27.97 -2.46 0.79
N LEU A 92 -27.38 -3.49 1.38
CA LEU A 92 -26.19 -4.18 0.87
C LEU A 92 -26.63 -5.51 0.26
N ALA A 93 -26.30 -5.74 -1.02
CA ALA A 93 -26.72 -6.94 -1.75
C ALA A 93 -25.58 -7.56 -2.53
N LEU A 94 -25.35 -8.85 -2.34
CA LEU A 94 -24.59 -9.64 -3.29
C LEU A 94 -25.53 -10.03 -4.45
N ALA A 95 -25.19 -9.61 -5.67
CA ALA A 95 -25.96 -9.93 -6.87
C ALA A 95 -25.47 -11.27 -7.43
N ALA A 96 -26.40 -12.08 -7.93
CA ALA A 96 -26.01 -13.26 -8.69
C ALA A 96 -25.16 -12.85 -9.92
N PRO A 97 -24.10 -13.60 -10.26
CA PRO A 97 -23.25 -13.26 -11.40
C PRO A 97 -24.09 -13.18 -12.68
N LYS A 98 -24.09 -12.01 -13.32
CA LYS A 98 -24.73 -11.83 -14.61
C LYS A 98 -23.94 -12.62 -15.65
N ASN A 99 -24.56 -13.61 -16.28
CA ASN A 99 -24.01 -14.33 -17.42
C ASN A 99 -23.88 -13.40 -18.65
N ASN A 100 -22.99 -12.42 -18.60
CA ASN A 100 -22.63 -11.57 -19.74
C ASN A 100 -21.55 -12.29 -20.57
N GLY A 101 -22.00 -13.28 -21.35
CA GLY A 101 -21.17 -14.24 -22.11
C GLY A 101 -20.26 -13.67 -23.21
N LYS A 102 -20.15 -12.35 -23.40
CA LYS A 102 -19.26 -11.79 -24.45
C LYS A 102 -18.20 -10.80 -23.94
N GLN A 103 -18.43 -10.10 -22.84
CA GLN A 103 -17.41 -9.19 -22.26
C GLN A 103 -16.50 -9.91 -21.25
N ALA A 104 -17.02 -10.93 -20.56
CA ALA A 104 -16.24 -11.79 -19.67
C ALA A 104 -15.23 -12.68 -20.44
N SER A 105 -15.41 -12.91 -21.75
CA SER A 105 -14.51 -13.74 -22.55
C SER A 105 -13.21 -13.03 -22.95
N LYS A 106 -13.19 -11.70 -23.07
CA LYS A 106 -11.95 -10.93 -23.30
C LYS A 106 -11.09 -10.84 -22.03
N LEU A 107 -11.72 -10.61 -20.86
CA LEU A 107 -11.04 -10.68 -19.57
C LEU A 107 -10.62 -12.10 -19.16
N ARG A 108 -11.31 -13.15 -19.67
CA ARG A 108 -10.96 -14.55 -19.39
C ARG A 108 -9.80 -15.09 -20.23
N LYS A 109 -9.43 -14.48 -21.36
CA LYS A 109 -8.27 -14.90 -22.15
C LYS A 109 -6.94 -14.44 -21.53
N SER A 110 -6.93 -13.40 -20.73
CA SER A 110 -5.80 -12.96 -19.87
C SER A 110 -5.54 -13.90 -18.68
N ALA A 111 -6.36 -14.91 -18.45
CA ALA A 111 -6.29 -15.80 -17.28
C ALA A 111 -5.05 -16.72 -17.21
N LYS A 112 -4.17 -16.73 -18.22
CA LYS A 112 -2.90 -17.47 -18.15
C LYS A 112 -1.81 -16.72 -17.33
N THR A 113 -1.97 -15.41 -17.16
CA THR A 113 -1.03 -14.54 -16.42
C THR A 113 -1.53 -14.18 -15.02
N SER A 114 -2.82 -14.43 -14.71
CA SER A 114 -3.40 -14.06 -13.42
C SER A 114 -3.01 -15.06 -12.32
N VAL A 115 -2.64 -14.52 -11.18
CA VAL A 115 -2.54 -15.19 -9.88
C VAL A 115 -3.92 -15.73 -9.50
N GLY A 116 -4.32 -16.91 -9.95
CA GLY A 116 -5.61 -17.48 -9.64
C GLY A 116 -6.81 -16.56 -9.99
N LYS A 117 -8.03 -17.06 -9.91
CA LYS A 117 -9.23 -16.24 -10.11
C LYS A 117 -9.36 -15.26 -8.94
N GLN A 118 -8.91 -14.03 -9.14
CA GLN A 118 -9.12 -12.95 -8.15
C GLN A 118 -10.63 -12.65 -8.03
N PRO A 119 -11.15 -12.44 -6.80
CA PRO A 119 -12.53 -12.04 -6.62
C PRO A 119 -12.80 -10.70 -7.29
N SER A 120 -14.00 -10.54 -7.88
CA SER A 120 -14.40 -9.32 -8.59
C SER A 120 -14.57 -8.16 -7.61
N GLU A 121 -13.81 -7.08 -7.80
CA GLU A 121 -13.96 -5.83 -7.04
C GLU A 121 -15.00 -4.88 -7.66
N ALA A 122 -15.66 -5.29 -8.76
CA ALA A 122 -16.66 -4.48 -9.42
C ALA A 122 -17.91 -4.29 -8.56
N TYR A 123 -18.48 -3.08 -8.58
CA TYR A 123 -19.67 -2.74 -7.81
C TYR A 123 -20.59 -1.74 -8.53
N THR A 124 -21.80 -1.63 -8.00
CA THR A 124 -22.76 -0.57 -8.33
C THR A 124 -23.25 0.08 -7.03
N LEU A 125 -23.24 1.41 -6.99
CA LEU A 125 -23.87 2.23 -5.97
C LEU A 125 -25.01 3.02 -6.63
N THR A 126 -26.23 2.87 -6.11
CA THR A 126 -27.40 3.62 -6.60
C THR A 126 -28.06 4.36 -5.46
N VAL A 127 -28.35 5.64 -5.68
CA VAL A 127 -29.22 6.46 -4.81
C VAL A 127 -30.40 6.89 -5.64
N GLY A 128 -31.61 6.65 -5.15
CA GLY A 128 -32.85 6.99 -5.86
C GLY A 128 -34.05 7.07 -4.92
N GLN A 129 -35.26 7.15 -5.46
CA GLN A 129 -36.49 7.20 -4.69
C GLN A 129 -36.65 6.01 -3.71
N GLY A 130 -36.18 4.82 -4.11
CA GLY A 130 -36.22 3.59 -3.29
C GLY A 130 -35.10 3.51 -2.23
N GLY A 131 -34.32 4.57 -2.01
CA GLY A 131 -33.20 4.59 -1.07
C GLY A 131 -31.84 4.35 -1.70
N ILE A 132 -30.93 3.80 -0.91
CA ILE A 132 -29.51 3.57 -1.26
C ILE A 132 -29.28 2.08 -1.43
N LEU A 133 -28.73 1.67 -2.57
CA LEU A 133 -28.36 0.28 -2.85
C LEU A 133 -26.88 0.19 -3.20
N LEU A 134 -26.13 -0.56 -2.39
CA LEU A 134 -24.77 -1.02 -2.71
C LEU A 134 -24.88 -2.48 -3.19
N SER A 135 -24.41 -2.79 -4.38
CA SER A 135 -24.45 -4.14 -4.92
C SER A 135 -23.16 -4.53 -5.62
N ALA A 136 -22.74 -5.77 -5.45
CA ALA A 136 -21.57 -6.37 -6.08
C ALA A 136 -21.75 -7.89 -6.23
N GLU A 137 -20.92 -8.54 -7.05
CA GLU A 137 -20.89 -10.01 -7.15
C GLU A 137 -20.18 -10.64 -5.94
N GLU A 138 -19.16 -9.97 -5.40
CA GLU A 138 -18.31 -10.43 -4.30
C GLU A 138 -18.30 -9.40 -3.15
N ALA A 139 -18.03 -9.87 -1.94
CA ALA A 139 -18.01 -9.02 -0.74
C ALA A 139 -16.98 -7.88 -0.84
N VAL A 140 -15.83 -8.11 -1.46
CA VAL A 140 -14.82 -7.06 -1.71
C VAL A 140 -15.39 -5.91 -2.54
N GLY A 141 -16.23 -6.19 -3.54
CA GLY A 141 -16.91 -5.14 -4.33
C GLY A 141 -17.88 -4.32 -3.47
N LEU A 142 -18.61 -4.95 -2.53
CA LEU A 142 -19.45 -4.23 -1.56
C LEU A 142 -18.61 -3.33 -0.64
N PHE A 143 -17.44 -3.80 -0.22
CA PHE A 143 -16.51 -2.98 0.57
C PHE A 143 -16.05 -1.74 -0.22
N ARG A 144 -15.69 -1.90 -1.52
CA ARG A 144 -15.35 -0.76 -2.39
C ARG A 144 -16.52 0.21 -2.54
N ALA A 145 -17.75 -0.31 -2.72
CA ALA A 145 -18.97 0.51 -2.75
C ALA A 145 -19.18 1.31 -1.46
N ALA A 146 -18.94 0.69 -0.29
CA ALA A 146 -19.04 1.35 1.00
C ALA A 146 -17.98 2.46 1.17
N GLN A 147 -16.73 2.24 0.73
CA GLN A 147 -15.69 3.28 0.70
C GLN A 147 -16.07 4.43 -0.25
N THR A 148 -16.64 4.15 -1.41
CA THR A 148 -17.14 5.16 -2.35
C THR A 148 -18.26 5.99 -1.73
N PHE A 149 -19.21 5.34 -1.05
CA PHE A 149 -20.26 6.03 -0.35
C PHE A 149 -19.69 6.93 0.77
N ARG A 150 -18.79 6.42 1.62
CA ARG A 150 -18.10 7.22 2.66
C ARG A 150 -17.45 8.47 2.07
N LYS A 151 -16.67 8.34 1.00
CA LYS A 151 -15.97 9.45 0.33
C LYS A 151 -16.90 10.46 -0.32
N SER A 152 -18.13 10.06 -0.66
CA SER A 152 -19.14 10.95 -1.24
C SER A 152 -19.83 11.83 -0.20
N LEU A 153 -19.79 11.46 1.09
CA LEU A 153 -20.44 12.21 2.15
C LEU A 153 -19.66 13.46 2.55
N PRO A 154 -20.32 14.58 2.85
CA PRO A 154 -19.65 15.75 3.42
C PRO A 154 -19.20 15.44 4.85
N VAL A 155 -18.00 15.88 5.23
CA VAL A 155 -17.57 15.84 6.63
C VAL A 155 -18.35 16.87 7.43
N GLN A 156 -19.02 16.43 8.49
CA GLN A 156 -19.74 17.30 9.43
C GLN A 156 -19.08 17.18 10.81
N THR A 157 -18.68 18.29 11.38
CA THR A 157 -18.21 18.35 12.75
C THR A 157 -19.43 18.44 13.68
N ALA A 158 -19.91 17.31 14.16
CA ALA A 158 -20.98 17.28 15.16
C ALA A 158 -20.41 17.73 16.51
N THR A 159 -21.05 18.72 17.13
CA THR A 159 -20.81 19.07 18.53
C THR A 159 -22.02 18.63 19.37
N LEU A 160 -21.82 18.48 20.68
CA LEU A 160 -22.94 18.19 21.61
C LEU A 160 -24.05 19.24 21.52
N ALA A 161 -23.74 20.46 21.10
CA ALA A 161 -24.69 21.57 20.98
C ALA A 161 -25.37 21.64 19.60
N GLN A 162 -24.83 20.98 18.55
CA GLN A 162 -25.41 20.97 17.21
C GLN A 162 -25.45 19.54 16.67
N PRO A 163 -26.64 18.90 16.68
CA PRO A 163 -26.80 17.58 16.06
C PRO A 163 -26.56 17.68 14.56
N SER A 164 -26.01 16.59 14.00
CA SER A 164 -25.75 16.51 12.57
C SER A 164 -27.02 16.72 11.74
N SER A 165 -26.94 17.61 10.77
CA SER A 165 -28.03 17.88 9.83
C SER A 165 -28.24 16.72 8.86
N PRO A 166 -29.46 16.48 8.38
CA PRO A 166 -29.69 15.58 7.26
C PRO A 166 -28.83 15.95 6.05
N ILE A 167 -28.39 14.94 5.31
CA ILE A 167 -27.52 15.13 4.13
C ILE A 167 -28.35 14.88 2.87
N GLU A 168 -28.28 15.83 1.92
CA GLU A 168 -28.81 15.65 0.59
C GLU A 168 -27.92 14.74 -0.23
N LEU A 169 -28.48 13.64 -0.70
CA LEU A 169 -27.85 12.73 -1.64
C LEU A 169 -28.53 12.88 -3.01
N PRO A 170 -27.92 13.56 -3.98
CA PRO A 170 -28.43 13.59 -5.35
C PRO A 170 -28.65 12.16 -5.88
N TYR A 171 -29.67 11.94 -6.69
CA TYR A 171 -29.84 10.64 -7.31
C TYR A 171 -28.64 10.33 -8.20
N VAL A 172 -28.15 9.10 -8.09
CA VAL A 172 -26.94 8.69 -8.81
C VAL A 172 -26.97 7.19 -9.09
N ARG A 173 -26.34 6.82 -10.19
CA ARG A 173 -25.87 5.46 -10.45
C ARG A 173 -24.37 5.50 -10.74
N ILE A 174 -23.60 4.89 -9.86
CA ILE A 174 -22.16 4.68 -10.01
C ILE A 174 -21.95 3.22 -10.39
N THR A 175 -21.12 2.97 -11.41
CA THR A 175 -20.62 1.64 -11.75
C THR A 175 -19.11 1.74 -11.84
N ASP A 176 -18.40 0.87 -11.13
CA ASP A 176 -16.96 1.02 -10.96
C ASP A 176 -16.24 -0.33 -10.80
N SER A 177 -14.96 -0.33 -11.16
CA SER A 177 -14.02 -1.43 -10.97
C SER A 177 -12.59 -0.93 -11.17
N PRO A 178 -11.60 -1.45 -10.44
CA PRO A 178 -10.21 -1.04 -10.62
C PRO A 178 -9.65 -1.46 -11.99
N ARG A 179 -8.66 -0.70 -12.46
CA ARG A 179 -7.87 -1.00 -13.67
C ARG A 179 -6.92 -2.17 -13.42
N PHE A 180 -6.13 -2.12 -12.36
CA PHE A 180 -5.12 -3.12 -12.03
C PHE A 180 -5.55 -4.02 -10.87
N SER A 181 -5.14 -5.29 -10.95
CA SER A 181 -5.36 -6.28 -9.89
C SER A 181 -4.40 -6.10 -8.70
N TYR A 182 -3.20 -5.55 -8.94
CA TYR A 182 -2.21 -5.23 -7.91
C TYR A 182 -2.15 -3.71 -7.70
N ARG A 183 -2.42 -3.26 -6.48
CA ARG A 183 -2.39 -1.85 -6.08
C ARG A 183 -1.70 -1.74 -4.73
N GLY A 184 -0.36 -1.60 -4.80
CA GLY A 184 0.52 -1.78 -3.66
C GLY A 184 0.96 -0.47 -3.00
N VAL A 185 1.29 -0.60 -1.71
CA VAL A 185 2.06 0.39 -0.95
C VAL A 185 3.02 -0.35 -0.03
N LEU A 186 4.31 0.05 -0.05
CA LEU A 186 5.34 -0.44 0.86
C LEU A 186 5.45 0.47 2.09
N LEU A 187 5.72 -0.15 3.23
CA LEU A 187 6.23 0.51 4.43
C LEU A 187 7.52 -0.18 4.89
N ASP A 188 8.61 0.56 4.93
CA ASP A 188 9.85 0.14 5.53
C ASP A 188 9.76 0.26 7.07
N CYS A 189 9.87 -0.87 7.76
CA CYS A 189 9.94 -0.93 9.23
C CYS A 189 11.34 -1.29 9.74
N ALA A 190 12.30 -1.53 8.83
CA ALA A 190 13.65 -1.90 9.19
C ALA A 190 14.51 -0.70 9.54
N ARG A 191 14.48 0.39 8.75
CA ARG A 191 15.23 1.61 9.06
C ARG A 191 14.63 2.33 10.25
N HIS A 192 13.29 2.51 10.29
CA HIS A 192 12.58 2.94 11.49
C HIS A 192 11.40 2.02 11.80
N PHE A 193 11.29 1.65 13.08
CA PHE A 193 10.26 0.74 13.57
C PHE A 193 8.96 1.48 13.85
N PHE A 194 7.83 0.92 13.43
CA PHE A 194 6.49 1.46 13.68
C PHE A 194 5.66 0.48 14.51
N SER A 195 4.80 1.02 15.38
CA SER A 195 3.93 0.22 16.21
C SER A 195 2.84 -0.50 15.41
N VAL A 196 2.30 -1.58 15.96
CA VAL A 196 1.15 -2.32 15.40
C VAL A 196 -0.04 -1.38 15.18
N ASP A 197 -0.31 -0.46 16.11
CA ASP A 197 -1.42 0.49 16.00
C ASP A 197 -1.23 1.47 14.84
N PHE A 198 0.01 1.94 14.61
CA PHE A 198 0.30 2.77 13.43
C PHE A 198 0.08 1.99 12.13
N ILE A 199 0.54 0.72 12.05
CA ILE A 199 0.34 -0.10 10.86
C ILE A 199 -1.15 -0.30 10.57
N LYS A 200 -1.99 -0.46 11.60
CA LYS A 200 -3.46 -0.53 11.43
C LYS A 200 -4.01 0.77 10.84
N GLN A 201 -3.58 1.93 11.32
CA GLN A 201 -3.97 3.23 10.73
C GLN A 201 -3.49 3.36 9.28
N TYR A 202 -2.27 2.89 8.98
CA TYR A 202 -1.72 2.87 7.63
C TYR A 202 -2.59 2.01 6.69
N LEU A 203 -3.02 0.83 7.15
CA LEU A 203 -3.94 -0.06 6.43
C LEU A 203 -5.33 0.58 6.21
N ASP A 204 -5.85 1.35 7.19
CA ASP A 204 -7.10 2.10 7.02
C ASP A 204 -6.99 3.16 5.93
N VAL A 205 -5.86 3.87 5.89
CA VAL A 205 -5.57 4.84 4.83
C VAL A 205 -5.41 4.15 3.48
N MET A 206 -4.72 3.02 3.41
CA MET A 206 -4.62 2.21 2.19
C MET A 206 -6.01 1.77 1.68
N ALA A 207 -6.88 1.29 2.57
CA ALA A 207 -8.24 0.88 2.25
C ALA A 207 -9.09 2.04 1.70
N LEU A 208 -8.95 3.24 2.27
CA LEU A 208 -9.62 4.47 1.80
C LEU A 208 -9.25 4.79 0.34
N HIS A 209 -7.99 4.52 -0.06
CA HIS A 209 -7.47 4.76 -1.41
C HIS A 209 -7.66 3.58 -2.37
N GLY A 210 -8.29 2.50 -1.93
CA GLY A 210 -8.54 1.33 -2.78
C GLY A 210 -7.34 0.42 -3.00
N CYS A 211 -6.24 0.61 -2.26
CA CYS A 211 -5.10 -0.31 -2.27
C CYS A 211 -5.49 -1.69 -1.74
N ASN A 212 -4.82 -2.74 -2.24
CA ASN A 212 -5.11 -4.12 -1.85
C ASN A 212 -3.85 -4.96 -1.56
N GLN A 213 -2.65 -4.38 -1.65
CA GLN A 213 -1.40 -5.06 -1.36
C GLN A 213 -0.58 -4.19 -0.40
N PHE A 214 -0.31 -4.67 0.80
CA PHE A 214 0.60 -4.06 1.77
C PHE A 214 1.93 -4.79 1.71
N HIS A 215 2.95 -4.14 1.16
CA HIS A 215 4.31 -4.65 1.14
C HIS A 215 5.02 -4.23 2.43
N TRP A 216 5.34 -5.19 3.29
CA TRP A 216 5.92 -4.96 4.60
C TRP A 216 7.39 -5.34 4.61
N HIS A 217 8.26 -4.32 4.50
CA HIS A 217 9.71 -4.49 4.53
C HIS A 217 10.19 -4.66 5.98
N LEU A 218 10.53 -5.91 6.32
CA LEU A 218 10.76 -6.34 7.71
C LEU A 218 12.22 -6.45 8.08
N THR A 219 13.16 -6.49 7.12
CA THR A 219 14.57 -6.69 7.41
C THR A 219 15.45 -5.87 6.50
N ASP A 220 16.49 -5.26 7.09
CA ASP A 220 17.52 -4.53 6.38
C ASP A 220 18.81 -4.46 7.22
N ASP A 221 19.84 -3.78 6.74
CA ASP A 221 21.13 -3.59 7.40
C ASP A 221 21.00 -2.93 8.79
N GLN A 222 19.96 -2.13 9.02
CA GLN A 222 19.77 -1.34 10.24
C GLN A 222 18.86 -2.03 11.27
N GLY A 223 18.29 -3.18 10.93
CA GLY A 223 17.52 -3.96 11.90
C GLY A 223 16.69 -5.09 11.28
N TRP A 224 16.58 -6.14 12.06
CA TRP A 224 15.74 -7.31 11.80
C TRP A 224 14.44 -7.20 12.59
N ARG A 225 13.27 -7.18 11.95
CA ARG A 225 11.99 -6.86 12.61
C ARG A 225 11.02 -8.04 12.77
N PHE A 226 11.32 -9.20 12.23
CA PHE A 226 10.46 -10.39 12.28
C PHE A 226 10.98 -11.40 13.31
N GLU A 227 10.13 -11.81 14.25
CA GLU A 227 10.46 -12.91 15.18
C GLU A 227 10.57 -14.23 14.43
N VAL A 228 11.73 -14.88 14.54
CA VAL A 228 11.98 -16.25 14.08
C VAL A 228 12.20 -17.13 15.30
N LYS A 229 11.23 -17.98 15.64
CA LYS A 229 11.29 -18.81 16.88
C LYS A 229 12.46 -19.78 16.88
N GLY A 230 12.85 -20.27 15.69
CA GLY A 230 14.06 -21.08 15.53
C GLY A 230 15.36 -20.31 15.72
N PHE A 231 15.33 -18.97 15.63
CA PHE A 231 16.48 -18.06 15.77
C PHE A 231 16.13 -16.84 16.61
N PRO A 232 15.78 -16.97 17.90
CA PRO A 232 15.23 -15.88 18.71
C PRO A 232 16.16 -14.67 18.85
N ARG A 233 17.48 -14.87 18.74
CA ARG A 233 18.46 -13.78 18.77
C ARG A 233 18.31 -12.79 17.60
N LEU A 234 17.72 -13.19 16.48
CA LEU A 234 17.43 -12.25 15.37
C LEU A 234 16.52 -11.12 15.84
N ALA A 235 15.48 -11.43 16.64
CA ALA A 235 14.57 -10.45 17.19
C ALA A 235 15.20 -9.63 18.33
N VAL A 236 16.05 -10.25 19.16
CA VAL A 236 16.63 -9.60 20.36
C VAL A 236 17.88 -8.79 20.02
N ASP A 237 18.83 -9.38 19.32
CA ASP A 237 20.14 -8.77 19.02
C ASP A 237 20.15 -8.10 17.64
N GLY A 238 19.64 -8.80 16.61
CA GLY A 238 19.63 -8.32 15.23
C GLY A 238 18.68 -7.14 14.98
N SER A 239 17.74 -6.89 15.89
CA SER A 239 16.78 -5.78 15.79
C SER A 239 17.32 -4.47 16.35
N VAL A 240 18.45 -4.46 17.05
CA VAL A 240 18.95 -3.33 17.81
C VAL A 240 20.24 -2.78 17.21
N ARG A 241 20.30 -1.47 16.97
CA ARG A 241 21.52 -0.72 16.64
C ARG A 241 21.90 0.22 17.76
N GLU A 242 23.20 0.49 17.94
CA GLU A 242 23.72 1.26 19.08
C GLU A 242 23.41 2.75 18.98
N GLN A 243 23.23 3.28 17.78
CA GLN A 243 22.91 4.69 17.50
C GLN A 243 22.35 4.83 16.10
N THR A 244 21.83 6.01 15.78
CA THR A 244 21.35 6.33 14.43
C THR A 244 22.04 7.57 13.90
N VAL A 245 22.44 7.59 12.63
CA VAL A 245 22.99 8.77 11.98
C VAL A 245 21.97 9.90 11.93
N ILE A 246 22.40 11.12 12.25
CA ILE A 246 21.62 12.35 12.17
C ILE A 246 22.05 13.12 10.92
N GLY A 247 21.08 13.61 10.20
CA GLY A 247 21.35 14.50 9.07
C GLY A 247 21.52 13.78 7.73
N PRO A 248 21.92 14.51 6.64
CA PRO A 248 22.07 13.95 5.32
C PRO A 248 23.26 12.99 5.24
N GLY A 249 23.00 11.81 4.68
CA GLY A 249 24.05 10.86 4.35
C GLY A 249 24.92 10.46 5.55
N ASN A 250 26.20 10.24 5.26
CA ASN A 250 27.18 9.80 6.26
C ASN A 250 28.02 10.97 6.80
N MET A 251 27.38 11.98 7.39
CA MET A 251 28.09 13.12 7.99
C MET A 251 28.88 12.76 9.25
N GLY A 252 28.81 11.51 9.73
CA GLY A 252 29.50 11.07 10.94
C GLY A 252 28.92 11.63 12.24
N ILE A 253 27.72 12.21 12.20
CA ILE A 253 27.00 12.71 13.38
C ILE A 253 25.92 11.68 13.74
N TYR A 254 25.87 11.30 15.03
CA TYR A 254 24.96 10.29 15.53
C TYR A 254 24.21 10.77 16.75
N ASP A 255 23.02 10.19 17.01
CA ASP A 255 22.18 10.54 18.16
C ASP A 255 22.66 9.92 19.48
N GLY A 256 23.54 8.92 19.43
CA GLY A 256 24.04 8.19 20.60
C GLY A 256 22.96 7.40 21.34
N GLN A 257 21.81 7.14 20.71
CA GLN A 257 20.67 6.43 21.31
C GLN A 257 20.53 5.04 20.71
N ARG A 258 20.48 4.03 21.57
CA ARG A 258 20.13 2.68 21.13
C ARG A 258 18.73 2.68 20.54
N TYR A 259 18.58 2.09 19.38
CA TYR A 259 17.32 2.05 18.64
C TYR A 259 17.01 0.62 18.20
N GLY A 260 15.75 0.19 18.38
CA GLY A 260 15.33 -1.15 17.98
C GLY A 260 13.84 -1.37 18.13
N GLY A 261 13.44 -2.59 17.88
CA GLY A 261 12.08 -3.08 17.95
C GLY A 261 11.88 -4.23 16.97
N TYR A 262 10.93 -5.09 17.24
CA TYR A 262 10.54 -6.18 16.36
C TYR A 262 9.06 -6.52 16.55
N TYR A 263 8.51 -7.24 15.59
CA TYR A 263 7.16 -7.81 15.67
C TYR A 263 7.25 -9.27 16.06
N THR A 264 6.48 -9.66 17.07
CA THR A 264 6.24 -11.07 17.36
C THR A 264 5.44 -11.69 16.22
N GLN A 265 5.49 -13.01 16.11
CA GLN A 265 4.64 -13.70 15.13
C GLN A 265 3.14 -13.44 15.38
N ASP A 266 2.74 -13.17 16.63
CA ASP A 266 1.36 -12.86 16.98
C ASP A 266 0.98 -11.44 16.56
N ASP A 267 1.88 -10.45 16.70
CA ASP A 267 1.71 -9.12 16.12
C ASP A 267 1.51 -9.20 14.59
N CYS A 268 2.34 -10.01 13.94
CA CYS A 268 2.22 -10.22 12.48
C CYS A 268 0.87 -10.83 12.11
N ARG A 269 0.41 -11.85 12.84
CA ARG A 269 -0.92 -12.46 12.62
C ARG A 269 -2.06 -11.48 12.88
N GLU A 270 -1.92 -10.60 13.86
CA GLU A 270 -2.88 -9.55 14.14
C GLU A 270 -3.00 -8.58 12.97
N ILE A 271 -1.88 -8.10 12.42
CA ILE A 271 -1.84 -7.24 11.24
C ILE A 271 -2.44 -7.95 10.02
N VAL A 272 -2.11 -9.21 9.80
CA VAL A 272 -2.67 -10.01 8.70
C VAL A 272 -4.21 -10.10 8.79
N ARG A 273 -4.76 -10.38 9.98
CA ARG A 273 -6.23 -10.41 10.20
C ARG A 273 -6.86 -9.05 9.96
N TYR A 274 -6.27 -7.99 10.51
CA TYR A 274 -6.76 -6.62 10.36
C TYR A 274 -6.78 -6.16 8.89
N ALA A 275 -5.72 -6.48 8.14
CA ALA A 275 -5.62 -6.22 6.71
C ALA A 275 -6.66 -7.01 5.90
N ALA A 276 -6.83 -8.31 6.21
CA ALA A 276 -7.80 -9.17 5.52
C ALA A 276 -9.24 -8.67 5.66
N GLU A 277 -9.61 -8.11 6.81
CA GLU A 277 -10.93 -7.48 7.02
C GLU A 277 -11.17 -6.28 6.09
N ARG A 278 -10.10 -5.68 5.56
CA ARG A 278 -10.09 -4.55 4.62
C ARG A 278 -9.78 -4.96 3.18
N TYR A 279 -9.74 -6.27 2.93
CA TYR A 279 -9.37 -6.84 1.63
C TYR A 279 -7.99 -6.39 1.15
N ILE A 280 -7.04 -6.31 2.09
CA ILE A 280 -5.63 -6.04 1.84
C ILE A 280 -4.83 -7.30 2.14
N ASN A 281 -4.06 -7.77 1.17
CA ASN A 281 -3.09 -8.82 1.34
C ASN A 281 -1.79 -8.24 1.91
N VAL A 282 -1.16 -8.92 2.85
CA VAL A 282 0.13 -8.52 3.43
C VAL A 282 1.23 -9.34 2.79
N ILE A 283 2.12 -8.68 2.05
CA ILE A 283 3.30 -9.28 1.42
C ILE A 283 4.51 -9.00 2.32
N PRO A 284 5.02 -9.99 3.06
CA PRO A 284 6.23 -9.79 3.86
C PRO A 284 7.47 -9.82 2.97
N GLU A 285 8.46 -9.01 3.34
CA GLU A 285 9.78 -9.03 2.72
C GLU A 285 10.86 -9.38 3.75
N ILE A 286 11.70 -10.35 3.37
CA ILE A 286 13.01 -10.64 3.97
C ILE A 286 14.03 -10.42 2.87
N ASP A 287 14.75 -9.32 2.93
CA ASP A 287 15.72 -8.97 1.91
C ASP A 287 16.95 -9.88 1.97
N LEU A 288 17.36 -10.39 0.79
CA LEU A 288 18.48 -11.35 0.65
C LEU A 288 19.08 -11.29 -0.77
N PRO A 289 20.35 -11.62 -0.95
CA PRO A 289 21.37 -11.91 0.05
C PRO A 289 22.11 -10.67 0.54
N GLY A 290 21.79 -9.48 0.02
CA GLY A 290 22.17 -8.16 0.52
C GLY A 290 21.34 -7.75 1.73
N HIS A 291 21.56 -6.54 2.29
CA HIS A 291 20.78 -5.94 3.38
C HIS A 291 20.60 -6.85 4.62
N MET A 292 21.61 -7.67 4.92
CA MET A 292 21.55 -8.73 5.93
C MET A 292 22.40 -8.47 7.18
N MET A 293 22.83 -7.21 7.42
CA MET A 293 23.70 -6.92 8.58
C MET A 293 23.06 -7.27 9.93
N GLY A 294 21.71 -7.14 10.06
CA GLY A 294 20.99 -7.59 11.25
C GLY A 294 21.15 -9.08 11.50
N ALA A 295 21.07 -9.91 10.45
CA ALA A 295 21.30 -11.36 10.55
C ALA A 295 22.78 -11.70 10.73
N LEU A 296 23.67 -11.04 10.01
CA LEU A 296 25.13 -11.25 10.11
C LEU A 296 25.68 -10.88 11.49
N HIS A 297 25.06 -9.90 12.18
CA HIS A 297 25.40 -9.56 13.56
C HIS A 297 25.21 -10.76 14.49
N VAL A 298 24.11 -11.49 14.30
CA VAL A 298 23.76 -12.65 15.12
C VAL A 298 24.52 -13.91 14.69
N PHE A 299 24.68 -14.10 13.38
CA PHE A 299 25.30 -15.28 12.75
C PHE A 299 26.47 -14.88 11.87
N PRO A 300 27.61 -14.48 12.44
CA PRO A 300 28.74 -13.98 11.65
C PRO A 300 29.37 -15.04 10.72
N ASN A 301 29.17 -16.31 11.01
CA ASN A 301 29.61 -17.41 10.15
C ASN A 301 28.87 -17.47 8.79
N LEU A 302 27.71 -16.83 8.66
CA LEU A 302 26.97 -16.70 7.39
C LEU A 302 27.58 -15.67 6.44
N GLY A 303 28.46 -14.79 6.92
CA GLY A 303 29.19 -13.84 6.09
C GLY A 303 30.52 -14.36 5.58
N CYS A 304 31.05 -13.76 4.53
CA CYS A 304 32.30 -14.20 3.89
C CYS A 304 33.54 -14.04 4.78
N LYS A 305 33.53 -13.09 5.73
CA LYS A 305 34.67 -12.78 6.63
C LYS A 305 34.58 -13.46 7.99
N GLY A 306 33.43 -14.00 8.38
CA GLY A 306 33.21 -14.56 9.72
C GLY A 306 33.06 -13.52 10.84
N GLY A 307 32.89 -12.25 10.52
CA GLY A 307 32.61 -11.15 11.46
C GLY A 307 33.86 -10.50 12.09
N PRO A 308 33.67 -9.62 13.12
CA PRO A 308 32.36 -9.20 13.61
C PRO A 308 31.60 -8.29 12.64
N TYR A 309 30.27 -8.33 12.68
CA TYR A 309 29.38 -7.48 11.86
C TYR A 309 28.47 -6.70 12.80
N PRO A 310 28.63 -5.38 12.96
CA PRO A 310 27.68 -4.56 13.71
C PRO A 310 26.39 -4.36 12.92
N VAL A 311 25.26 -4.29 13.61
CA VAL A 311 24.03 -3.75 13.01
C VAL A 311 24.31 -2.32 12.55
N LYS A 312 23.93 -1.98 11.32
CA LYS A 312 24.33 -0.73 10.70
C LYS A 312 23.65 0.48 11.35
N THR A 313 24.42 1.54 11.58
CA THR A 313 23.95 2.76 12.25
C THR A 313 23.75 3.95 11.31
N ASN A 314 24.11 3.76 10.04
CA ASN A 314 24.00 4.75 8.98
C ASN A 314 23.26 4.17 7.77
N TRP A 315 22.92 5.03 6.81
CA TRP A 315 22.19 4.66 5.62
C TRP A 315 23.12 4.18 4.48
N GLY A 316 22.51 3.60 3.43
CA GLY A 316 23.20 3.11 2.24
C GLY A 316 23.60 1.63 2.31
N VAL A 317 24.17 1.12 1.25
CA VAL A 317 24.44 -0.30 0.99
C VAL A 317 25.63 -0.82 1.80
N SER A 318 25.51 -2.01 2.40
CA SER A 318 26.62 -2.73 3.01
C SER A 318 27.39 -3.55 1.97
N ARG A 319 28.72 -3.57 2.09
CA ARG A 319 29.56 -4.50 1.29
C ARG A 319 29.52 -5.94 1.80
N ASP A 320 29.15 -6.13 3.05
CA ASP A 320 29.06 -7.45 3.67
C ASP A 320 27.63 -7.99 3.48
N VAL A 321 27.55 -9.14 2.84
CA VAL A 321 26.33 -9.84 2.44
C VAL A 321 26.42 -11.29 2.86
N LEU A 322 25.33 -12.05 2.77
CA LEU A 322 25.37 -13.50 3.02
C LEU A 322 26.37 -14.19 2.08
N CYS A 323 27.12 -15.15 2.59
CA CYS A 323 28.10 -15.91 1.82
C CYS A 323 27.40 -16.92 0.90
N GLY A 324 27.40 -16.66 -0.42
CA GLY A 324 26.75 -17.53 -1.41
C GLY A 324 27.36 -18.92 -1.53
N GLY A 325 28.64 -19.10 -1.12
CA GLY A 325 29.31 -20.38 -1.11
C GLY A 325 29.21 -21.16 0.22
N ASN A 326 28.56 -20.59 1.24
CA ASN A 326 28.35 -21.27 2.51
C ASN A 326 27.04 -22.09 2.48
N PRO A 327 27.08 -23.42 2.62
CA PRO A 327 25.87 -24.25 2.61
C PRO A 327 24.87 -23.88 3.72
N GLU A 328 25.36 -23.38 4.86
CA GLU A 328 24.49 -22.94 5.96
C GLU A 328 23.63 -21.73 5.60
N THR A 329 24.02 -20.94 4.59
CA THR A 329 23.22 -19.82 4.11
C THR A 329 21.85 -20.27 3.63
N LEU A 330 21.77 -21.29 2.82
CA LEU A 330 20.47 -21.81 2.33
C LEU A 330 19.67 -22.47 3.45
N VAL A 331 20.32 -23.16 4.39
CA VAL A 331 19.66 -23.73 5.58
C VAL A 331 19.02 -22.62 6.41
N PHE A 332 19.76 -21.55 6.68
CA PHE A 332 19.27 -20.37 7.39
C PHE A 332 18.07 -19.74 6.68
N LEU A 333 18.20 -19.44 5.39
CA LEU A 333 17.15 -18.80 4.58
C LEU A 333 15.88 -19.66 4.54
N LYS A 334 16.00 -20.96 4.27
CA LYS A 334 14.87 -21.90 4.24
C LYS A 334 14.15 -21.99 5.61
N LYS A 335 14.88 -21.90 6.71
CA LYS A 335 14.29 -21.86 8.06
C LYS A 335 13.52 -20.57 8.32
N VAL A 336 14.11 -19.42 8.01
CA VAL A 336 13.48 -18.10 8.17
C VAL A 336 12.21 -17.99 7.31
N LEU A 337 12.34 -18.29 6.02
CA LEU A 337 11.22 -18.21 5.06
C LEU A 337 10.13 -19.26 5.37
N GLY A 338 10.49 -20.41 5.95
CA GLY A 338 9.52 -21.39 6.41
C GLY A 338 8.61 -20.81 7.50
N GLU A 339 9.18 -20.21 8.55
CA GLU A 339 8.40 -19.59 9.62
C GLU A 339 7.62 -18.35 9.11
N LEU A 340 8.18 -17.61 8.15
CA LEU A 340 7.47 -16.52 7.50
C LEU A 340 6.21 -17.02 6.77
N CYS A 341 6.30 -18.10 6.02
CA CYS A 341 5.18 -18.73 5.32
C CYS A 341 4.10 -19.26 6.29
N ASP A 342 4.47 -19.69 7.49
CA ASP A 342 3.54 -20.16 8.52
C ASP A 342 2.73 -19.02 9.16
N VAL A 343 3.27 -17.79 9.11
CA VAL A 343 2.63 -16.59 9.67
C VAL A 343 1.82 -15.84 8.62
N PHE A 344 2.36 -15.72 7.40
CA PHE A 344 1.75 -14.92 6.33
C PHE A 344 1.08 -15.81 5.28
N PRO A 345 -0.26 -15.74 5.14
CA PRO A 345 -1.00 -16.54 4.17
C PRO A 345 -0.87 -16.04 2.72
N SER A 346 -0.20 -14.91 2.51
CA SER A 346 0.01 -14.32 1.18
C SER A 346 0.60 -15.33 0.21
N LYS A 347 0.06 -15.37 -1.00
CA LYS A 347 0.67 -16.15 -2.08
C LYS A 347 2.04 -15.58 -2.48
N PHE A 348 2.29 -14.32 -2.18
CA PHE A 348 3.50 -13.59 -2.53
C PHE A 348 4.43 -13.47 -1.33
N ILE A 349 5.71 -13.80 -1.54
CA ILE A 349 6.80 -13.53 -0.60
C ILE A 349 7.84 -12.69 -1.35
N HIS A 350 8.18 -11.53 -0.82
CA HIS A 350 9.21 -10.68 -1.37
C HIS A 350 10.56 -11.03 -0.74
N ILE A 351 11.58 -11.19 -1.57
CA ILE A 351 12.93 -11.56 -1.13
C ILE A 351 13.97 -10.45 -1.28
N GLY A 352 13.55 -9.25 -1.66
CA GLY A 352 14.47 -8.16 -2.01
C GLY A 352 15.27 -8.50 -3.27
N GLY A 353 16.54 -8.77 -3.11
CA GLY A 353 17.44 -9.17 -4.18
C GLY A 353 18.23 -8.02 -4.79
N ASP A 354 17.97 -6.81 -4.32
CA ASP A 354 18.61 -5.57 -4.74
C ASP A 354 19.97 -5.36 -4.07
N GLU A 355 20.72 -4.45 -4.64
CA GLU A 355 21.93 -3.84 -4.08
C GLU A 355 22.90 -4.81 -3.39
N CYS A 356 23.04 -6.05 -3.90
CA CYS A 356 23.96 -7.05 -3.37
C CYS A 356 25.36 -6.89 -4.00
N PRO A 357 26.35 -6.24 -3.30
CA PRO A 357 27.69 -6.08 -3.84
C PRO A 357 28.42 -7.42 -3.94
N LYS A 358 29.16 -7.63 -5.03
CA LYS A 358 29.88 -8.87 -5.32
C LYS A 358 31.31 -8.89 -4.81
N ASP A 359 31.81 -7.78 -4.22
CA ASP A 359 33.19 -7.63 -3.79
C ASP A 359 33.66 -8.73 -2.83
N ARG A 360 32.79 -9.09 -1.87
CA ARG A 360 33.12 -10.15 -0.91
C ARG A 360 33.16 -11.52 -1.58
N TRP A 361 32.23 -11.79 -2.48
CA TRP A 361 32.16 -13.08 -3.17
C TRP A 361 33.34 -13.31 -4.09
N LYS A 362 33.84 -12.27 -4.78
CA LYS A 362 35.05 -12.34 -5.63
C LYS A 362 36.29 -12.75 -4.85
N GLN A 363 36.38 -12.42 -3.58
CA GLN A 363 37.54 -12.70 -2.73
C GLN A 363 37.32 -13.89 -1.77
N CYS A 364 36.11 -14.44 -1.71
CA CYS A 364 35.74 -15.52 -0.78
C CYS A 364 36.03 -16.90 -1.40
N ALA A 365 36.93 -17.66 -0.79
CA ALA A 365 37.27 -19.01 -1.27
C ALA A 365 36.04 -19.95 -1.35
N LYS A 366 35.07 -19.83 -0.41
CA LYS A 366 33.85 -20.64 -0.44
C LYS A 366 32.95 -20.27 -1.62
N CYS A 367 32.78 -18.95 -1.91
CA CYS A 367 31.99 -18.48 -3.05
C CYS A 367 32.64 -18.89 -4.37
N GLN A 368 33.96 -18.74 -4.52
CA GLN A 368 34.66 -19.13 -5.72
C GLN A 368 34.65 -20.66 -5.94
N ALA A 369 34.76 -21.45 -4.86
CA ALA A 369 34.59 -22.90 -4.93
C ALA A 369 33.18 -23.30 -5.40
N LYS A 370 32.14 -22.63 -4.88
CA LYS A 370 30.74 -22.88 -5.29
C LYS A 370 30.49 -22.47 -6.75
N ILE A 371 31.01 -21.35 -7.19
CA ILE A 371 30.97 -20.91 -8.61
C ILE A 371 31.57 -21.98 -9.51
N LYS A 372 32.76 -22.51 -9.14
CA LYS A 372 33.44 -23.58 -9.89
C LYS A 372 32.63 -24.89 -9.85
N GLU A 373 32.12 -25.29 -8.69
CA GLU A 373 31.29 -26.49 -8.52
C GLU A 373 30.04 -26.45 -9.42
N LEU A 374 29.37 -25.30 -9.51
CA LEU A 374 28.16 -25.11 -10.30
C LEU A 374 28.46 -24.79 -11.79
N GLY A 375 29.73 -24.66 -12.18
CA GLY A 375 30.13 -24.32 -13.55
C GLY A 375 29.67 -22.93 -14.00
N LEU A 376 29.47 -21.98 -13.05
CA LEU A 376 29.02 -20.63 -13.37
C LEU A 376 30.13 -19.86 -14.06
N THR A 377 29.84 -19.30 -15.23
CA THR A 377 30.81 -18.54 -16.03
C THR A 377 30.28 -17.16 -16.36
N ALA A 378 31.14 -16.16 -16.36
CA ALA A 378 30.77 -14.82 -16.79
C ALA A 378 30.26 -14.81 -18.24
N THR A 379 29.25 -13.99 -18.49
CA THR A 379 28.73 -13.67 -19.83
C THR A 379 29.09 -12.23 -20.18
N GLU A 380 28.74 -11.77 -21.38
CA GLU A 380 28.94 -10.36 -21.76
C GLU A 380 28.23 -9.37 -20.84
N LYS A 381 27.12 -9.79 -20.22
CA LYS A 381 26.24 -8.92 -19.40
C LYS A 381 26.36 -9.17 -17.89
N HIS A 382 26.75 -10.37 -17.46
CA HIS A 382 26.69 -10.80 -16.06
C HIS A 382 27.96 -11.51 -15.62
N SER A 383 28.44 -11.21 -14.42
CA SER A 383 29.54 -11.89 -13.78
C SER A 383 29.14 -13.29 -13.29
N ALA A 384 30.13 -14.13 -12.97
CA ALA A 384 29.86 -15.42 -12.33
C ALA A 384 29.22 -15.27 -10.93
N GLU A 385 29.53 -14.17 -10.26
CA GLU A 385 28.92 -13.81 -8.97
C GLU A 385 27.44 -13.38 -9.10
N ASP A 386 27.05 -12.74 -10.21
CA ASP A 386 25.62 -12.47 -10.49
C ASP A 386 24.87 -13.79 -10.68
N GLN A 387 25.47 -14.76 -11.37
CA GLN A 387 24.88 -16.10 -11.51
C GLN A 387 24.85 -16.86 -10.17
N LEU A 388 25.79 -16.61 -9.26
CA LEU A 388 25.74 -17.18 -7.90
C LEU A 388 24.55 -16.61 -7.11
N GLN A 389 24.21 -15.32 -7.28
CA GLN A 389 22.98 -14.76 -6.69
C GLN A 389 21.74 -15.41 -7.30
N THR A 390 21.70 -15.59 -8.61
CA THR A 390 20.60 -16.30 -9.29
C THR A 390 20.44 -17.75 -8.78
N TYR A 391 21.56 -18.43 -8.50
CA TYR A 391 21.51 -19.76 -7.87
C TYR A 391 20.80 -19.69 -6.49
N ILE A 392 21.14 -18.73 -5.64
CA ILE A 392 20.49 -18.55 -4.33
C ILE A 392 19.00 -18.28 -4.51
N ASN A 393 18.65 -17.35 -5.41
CA ASN A 393 17.26 -16.99 -5.69
C ASN A 393 16.45 -18.20 -6.17
N ARG A 394 17.02 -19.04 -7.04
CA ARG A 394 16.40 -20.28 -7.54
C ARG A 394 16.14 -21.28 -6.43
N GLU A 395 17.11 -21.49 -5.54
CA GLU A 395 16.95 -22.39 -4.39
C GLU A 395 15.85 -21.91 -3.43
N VAL A 396 15.78 -20.59 -3.23
CA VAL A 396 14.73 -19.95 -2.42
C VAL A 396 13.37 -20.04 -3.12
N GLU A 397 13.31 -19.76 -4.40
CA GLU A 397 12.06 -19.86 -5.17
C GLU A 397 11.52 -21.29 -5.18
N HIS A 398 12.37 -22.28 -5.42
CA HIS A 398 11.97 -23.70 -5.35
C HIS A 398 11.35 -24.03 -3.99
N PHE A 399 12.00 -23.63 -2.91
CA PHE A 399 11.50 -23.81 -1.55
C PHE A 399 10.14 -23.10 -1.30
N LEU A 400 9.95 -21.90 -1.84
CA LEU A 400 8.69 -21.16 -1.73
C LEU A 400 7.58 -21.80 -2.58
N ASN A 401 7.90 -22.25 -3.81
CA ASN A 401 6.96 -22.91 -4.71
C ASN A 401 6.44 -24.23 -4.12
N GLU A 402 7.29 -25.03 -3.45
CA GLU A 402 6.87 -26.22 -2.71
C GLU A 402 5.81 -25.92 -1.63
N ARG A 403 5.76 -24.66 -1.15
CA ARG A 403 4.78 -24.16 -0.17
C ARG A 403 3.63 -23.40 -0.82
N GLY A 404 3.51 -23.44 -2.16
CA GLY A 404 2.46 -22.75 -2.92
C GLY A 404 2.63 -21.23 -2.94
N ARG A 405 3.85 -20.71 -2.72
CA ARG A 405 4.16 -19.27 -2.72
C ARG A 405 4.89 -18.89 -4.00
N ASP A 406 4.62 -17.68 -4.49
CA ASP A 406 5.32 -17.07 -5.63
C ASP A 406 6.36 -16.07 -5.08
N LEU A 407 7.56 -16.09 -5.65
CA LEU A 407 8.63 -15.15 -5.31
C LEU A 407 8.42 -13.81 -6.01
N ILE A 408 8.56 -12.71 -5.26
CA ILE A 408 8.76 -11.36 -5.80
C ILE A 408 10.18 -10.91 -5.46
N GLY A 409 10.85 -10.22 -6.38
CA GLY A 409 12.12 -9.54 -6.12
C GLY A 409 12.22 -8.24 -6.89
N TRP A 410 13.11 -7.36 -6.42
CA TRP A 410 13.45 -6.14 -7.13
C TRP A 410 14.08 -6.48 -8.49
N ASP A 411 14.13 -5.53 -9.42
CA ASP A 411 14.51 -5.83 -10.81
C ASP A 411 15.99 -6.25 -10.99
N GLU A 412 16.80 -6.26 -9.93
CA GLU A 412 18.14 -6.88 -9.92
C GLU A 412 18.10 -8.40 -10.08
N ILE A 413 16.98 -9.06 -9.76
CA ILE A 413 16.85 -10.51 -9.99
C ILE A 413 16.89 -10.89 -11.48
N LEU A 414 16.75 -9.91 -12.38
CA LEU A 414 17.00 -10.08 -13.82
C LEU A 414 18.45 -10.43 -14.13
N ALA A 415 19.38 -9.94 -13.29
CA ALA A 415 20.79 -10.23 -13.46
C ALA A 415 21.08 -11.72 -13.25
N GLY A 416 21.71 -12.37 -14.25
CA GLY A 416 22.00 -13.80 -14.22
C GLY A 416 20.85 -14.73 -14.66
N GLY A 417 19.69 -14.16 -15.03
CA GLY A 417 18.51 -14.85 -15.55
C GLY A 417 17.41 -15.07 -14.50
N LEU A 418 16.16 -14.93 -14.95
CA LEU A 418 14.98 -15.16 -14.13
C LEU A 418 14.68 -16.65 -13.98
N THR A 419 14.06 -16.99 -12.89
CA THR A 419 13.43 -18.31 -12.67
C THR A 419 11.97 -18.28 -13.12
N GLU A 420 11.39 -19.41 -13.55
CA GLU A 420 10.13 -19.48 -14.32
C GLU A 420 8.93 -18.80 -13.66
N GLY A 421 8.83 -18.82 -12.33
CA GLY A 421 7.69 -18.29 -11.56
C GLY A 421 7.88 -16.89 -11.00
N SER A 422 9.08 -16.32 -11.08
CA SER A 422 9.46 -15.05 -10.45
C SER A 422 8.61 -13.88 -10.94
N ILE A 423 8.28 -12.99 -10.01
CA ILE A 423 7.62 -11.71 -10.27
C ILE A 423 8.66 -10.61 -10.09
N VAL A 424 8.78 -9.74 -11.08
CA VAL A 424 9.76 -8.64 -11.05
C VAL A 424 9.10 -7.36 -10.58
N MET A 425 9.64 -6.76 -9.51
CA MET A 425 9.28 -5.41 -9.09
C MET A 425 10.28 -4.40 -9.64
N SER A 426 9.85 -3.62 -10.64
CA SER A 426 10.72 -2.72 -11.40
C SER A 426 10.80 -1.35 -10.72
N TRP A 427 11.94 -1.05 -10.06
CA TRP A 427 12.15 0.19 -9.31
C TRP A 427 13.17 1.15 -9.94
N ARG A 428 14.17 0.65 -10.68
CA ARG A 428 15.20 1.44 -11.36
C ARG A 428 14.68 2.08 -12.66
N GLY A 429 13.41 2.39 -12.73
CA GLY A 429 12.67 2.86 -13.88
C GLY A 429 11.73 1.78 -14.42
N THR A 430 11.31 1.92 -15.68
CA THR A 430 10.36 0.97 -16.32
C THR A 430 11.07 -0.14 -17.12
N LYS A 431 12.36 0.03 -17.44
CA LYS A 431 13.11 -0.87 -18.34
C LYS A 431 13.15 -2.31 -17.85
N GLY A 432 13.42 -2.52 -16.56
CA GLY A 432 13.43 -3.86 -15.97
C GLY A 432 12.07 -4.57 -16.10
N GLY A 433 10.98 -3.83 -15.84
CA GLY A 433 9.63 -4.35 -16.00
C GLY A 433 9.28 -4.67 -17.46
N ILE A 434 9.67 -3.83 -18.41
CA ILE A 434 9.49 -4.07 -19.85
C ILE A 434 10.25 -5.32 -20.28
N GLU A 435 11.51 -5.46 -19.84
CA GLU A 435 12.32 -6.64 -20.13
C GLU A 435 11.69 -7.93 -19.57
N ALA A 436 11.21 -7.90 -18.31
CA ALA A 436 10.53 -9.03 -17.70
C ALA A 436 9.21 -9.38 -18.40
N ALA A 437 8.39 -8.39 -18.77
CA ALA A 437 7.13 -8.61 -19.50
C ALA A 437 7.35 -9.25 -20.86
N ARG A 438 8.39 -8.83 -21.61
CA ARG A 438 8.81 -9.46 -22.88
C ARG A 438 9.26 -10.92 -22.72
N GLN A 439 9.79 -11.26 -21.55
CA GLN A 439 10.14 -12.65 -21.19
C GLN A 439 8.93 -13.42 -20.57
N HIS A 440 7.73 -12.84 -20.61
CA HIS A 440 6.50 -13.40 -20.07
C HIS A 440 6.51 -13.59 -18.55
N HIS A 441 7.29 -12.80 -17.82
CA HIS A 441 7.22 -12.72 -16.36
C HIS A 441 6.23 -11.66 -15.91
N ARG A 442 5.56 -11.93 -14.80
CA ARG A 442 4.66 -10.97 -14.15
C ARG A 442 5.47 -9.81 -13.56
N VAL A 443 4.93 -8.60 -13.67
CA VAL A 443 5.62 -7.35 -13.32
C VAL A 443 4.76 -6.48 -12.40
N ILE A 444 5.41 -5.89 -11.42
CA ILE A 444 4.86 -4.79 -10.61
C ILE A 444 5.73 -3.55 -10.92
N MET A 445 5.10 -2.50 -11.41
CA MET A 445 5.79 -1.24 -11.69
C MET A 445 5.91 -0.40 -10.42
N SER A 446 7.13 -0.02 -10.07
CA SER A 446 7.43 0.79 -8.88
C SER A 446 8.60 1.76 -9.12
N PRO A 447 8.66 2.45 -10.29
CA PRO A 447 9.83 3.25 -10.66
C PRO A 447 10.06 4.39 -9.68
N ASN A 448 11.28 4.46 -9.15
CA ASN A 448 11.66 5.37 -8.08
C ASN A 448 11.31 6.84 -8.38
N VAL A 449 11.53 7.30 -9.61
CA VAL A 449 11.25 8.68 -10.03
C VAL A 449 9.77 9.06 -10.03
N PHE A 450 8.85 8.09 -9.89
CA PHE A 450 7.40 8.30 -9.84
C PHE A 450 6.74 7.76 -8.58
N ALA A 451 7.29 6.70 -7.98
CA ALA A 451 6.61 5.89 -6.97
C ALA A 451 7.27 5.91 -5.58
N TYR A 452 8.48 6.49 -5.43
CA TYR A 452 9.15 6.58 -4.13
C TYR A 452 8.71 7.83 -3.39
N ILE A 453 7.95 7.62 -2.32
CA ILE A 453 7.34 8.69 -1.52
C ILE A 453 8.17 9.10 -0.29
N ASP A 454 9.37 8.57 -0.12
CA ASP A 454 10.39 9.07 0.80
C ASP A 454 11.12 10.31 0.26
N HIS A 455 11.00 10.58 -1.04
CA HIS A 455 11.51 11.79 -1.68
C HIS A 455 10.65 13.03 -1.40
N PRO A 456 11.22 14.26 -1.55
CA PRO A 456 10.48 15.51 -1.39
C PRO A 456 9.25 15.56 -2.32
N GLN A 457 8.15 16.10 -1.80
CA GLN A 457 6.97 16.35 -2.61
C GLN A 457 6.80 17.80 -3.06
N LEU A 458 7.57 18.72 -2.44
CA LEU A 458 7.58 20.15 -2.77
C LEU A 458 8.97 20.58 -3.24
N LYS A 459 9.02 21.55 -4.16
CA LYS A 459 10.26 22.16 -4.63
C LYS A 459 10.99 22.92 -3.53
N ASP A 460 10.23 23.57 -2.65
CA ASP A 460 10.77 24.28 -1.49
C ASP A 460 11.02 23.28 -0.34
N LEU A 461 12.25 22.83 -0.23
CA LEU A 461 12.67 21.88 0.80
C LEU A 461 12.52 22.42 2.24
N GLY A 462 12.53 23.76 2.41
CA GLY A 462 12.34 24.39 3.72
C GLY A 462 10.91 24.33 4.25
N LYS A 463 9.94 23.97 3.40
CA LYS A 463 8.51 23.88 3.76
C LYS A 463 8.02 22.48 4.05
N GLN A 464 8.90 21.50 4.11
CA GLN A 464 8.53 20.11 4.35
C GLN A 464 9.52 19.44 5.31
N PRO A 465 9.12 18.33 5.96
CA PRO A 465 10.03 17.52 6.75
C PRO A 465 11.20 17.02 5.90
N ARG A 466 12.28 16.69 6.57
CA ARG A 466 13.45 16.15 5.89
C ARG A 466 13.14 14.84 5.14
N THR A 467 13.71 14.70 3.98
CA THR A 467 13.53 13.59 3.05
C THR A 467 14.86 13.16 2.44
N THR A 468 14.84 12.15 1.60
CA THR A 468 15.92 11.80 0.67
C THR A 468 16.04 12.87 -0.42
N ASP A 469 17.20 13.49 -0.61
CA ASP A 469 17.36 14.75 -1.37
C ASP A 469 17.63 14.58 -2.87
N SER A 470 17.42 13.38 -3.47
CA SER A 470 17.89 13.10 -4.83
C SER A 470 17.06 13.77 -5.93
N TYR A 471 15.73 13.80 -5.81
CA TYR A 471 14.80 14.40 -6.77
C TYR A 471 13.41 14.59 -6.15
N ILE A 472 12.54 15.33 -6.84
CA ILE A 472 11.20 15.63 -6.34
C ILE A 472 10.19 14.65 -6.95
N VAL A 473 9.40 14.01 -6.08
CA VAL A 473 8.24 13.20 -6.46
C VAL A 473 6.97 13.92 -6.00
N SER A 474 6.54 14.92 -6.76
CA SER A 474 5.32 15.69 -6.47
C SER A 474 4.05 14.90 -6.78
N CYS A 475 2.89 15.39 -6.33
CA CYS A 475 1.60 14.82 -6.71
C CYS A 475 1.41 14.78 -8.22
N SER A 476 1.74 15.87 -8.94
CA SER A 476 1.62 15.94 -10.41
C SER A 476 2.55 14.94 -11.10
N LYS A 477 3.79 14.82 -10.60
CA LYS A 477 4.76 13.85 -11.12
C LYS A 477 4.25 12.42 -10.97
N MET A 478 3.77 12.05 -9.78
CA MET A 478 3.21 10.73 -9.51
C MET A 478 1.96 10.46 -10.36
N TYR A 479 1.06 11.45 -10.47
CA TYR A 479 -0.16 11.35 -11.26
C TYR A 479 0.11 11.16 -12.76
N SER A 480 1.20 11.74 -13.27
CA SER A 480 1.58 11.63 -14.69
C SER A 480 2.07 10.24 -15.09
N PHE A 481 2.37 9.37 -14.12
CA PHE A 481 2.89 8.05 -14.41
C PHE A 481 1.89 7.18 -15.16
N GLU A 482 2.36 6.49 -16.23
CA GLU A 482 1.63 5.45 -16.94
C GLU A 482 2.41 4.13 -16.83
N PRO A 483 1.87 3.15 -16.09
CA PRO A 483 2.58 1.89 -15.84
C PRO A 483 2.67 0.96 -17.04
N VAL A 484 1.70 1.04 -17.93
CA VAL A 484 1.69 0.29 -19.19
C VAL A 484 2.29 1.16 -20.28
N VAL A 485 3.30 0.65 -20.97
CA VAL A 485 4.05 1.39 -22.01
C VAL A 485 3.69 0.80 -23.39
N PRO A 486 2.60 1.28 -24.01
CA PRO A 486 2.06 0.66 -25.24
C PRO A 486 3.04 0.69 -26.42
N ASP A 487 3.90 1.71 -26.49
CA ASP A 487 4.89 1.85 -27.56
C ASP A 487 6.03 0.85 -27.44
N GLU A 488 6.19 0.22 -26.27
CA GLU A 488 7.30 -0.72 -26.01
C GLU A 488 6.83 -2.17 -25.81
N LEU A 489 5.56 -2.39 -25.54
CA LEU A 489 4.97 -3.70 -25.26
C LEU A 489 3.77 -3.98 -26.17
N THR A 490 3.72 -5.18 -26.73
CA THR A 490 2.51 -5.68 -27.40
C THR A 490 1.36 -5.85 -26.41
N ASP A 491 0.11 -5.89 -26.89
CA ASP A 491 -1.07 -6.11 -26.05
C ASP A 491 -0.97 -7.36 -25.16
N ALA A 492 -0.34 -8.43 -25.68
CA ALA A 492 -0.13 -9.66 -24.93
C ALA A 492 0.94 -9.52 -23.83
N GLU A 493 1.97 -8.72 -24.07
CA GLU A 493 3.01 -8.44 -23.08
C GLU A 493 2.51 -7.47 -22.00
N GLN A 494 1.64 -6.52 -22.35
CA GLN A 494 1.00 -5.62 -21.39
C GLN A 494 0.20 -6.37 -20.33
N ASP A 495 -0.38 -7.52 -20.65
CA ASP A 495 -1.13 -8.38 -19.72
C ASP A 495 -0.26 -8.90 -18.55
N TYR A 496 1.07 -8.88 -18.68
CA TYR A 496 1.99 -9.25 -17.60
C TYR A 496 2.20 -8.15 -16.55
N ILE A 497 1.78 -6.91 -16.82
CA ILE A 497 1.83 -5.82 -15.85
C ILE A 497 0.66 -5.97 -14.86
N LEU A 498 0.94 -6.50 -13.68
CA LEU A 498 -0.06 -6.72 -12.62
C LEU A 498 -0.61 -5.42 -12.04
N GLY A 499 0.23 -4.38 -11.98
CA GLY A 499 -0.10 -3.09 -11.42
C GLY A 499 1.08 -2.29 -10.92
N VAL A 500 0.81 -1.45 -9.92
CA VAL A 500 1.75 -0.41 -9.45
C VAL A 500 1.85 -0.42 -7.93
N GLN A 501 3.05 -0.11 -7.42
CA GLN A 501 3.30 0.09 -6.01
C GLN A 501 4.00 1.42 -5.75
N ALA A 502 3.57 2.11 -4.68
CA ALA A 502 4.30 3.24 -4.09
C ALA A 502 5.15 2.74 -2.91
N ASN A 503 6.36 3.29 -2.74
CA ASN A 503 7.29 2.85 -1.71
C ASN A 503 7.59 3.98 -0.72
N LEU A 504 7.42 3.71 0.57
CA LEU A 504 7.84 4.57 1.67
C LEU A 504 9.04 3.94 2.38
N TRP A 505 10.25 4.34 1.97
CA TRP A 505 11.48 4.07 2.68
C TRP A 505 11.62 5.01 3.88
N THR A 506 12.26 4.57 4.95
CA THR A 506 12.15 5.27 6.23
C THR A 506 13.48 5.74 6.83
N GLU A 507 14.55 5.84 6.04
CA GLU A 507 15.84 6.37 6.49
C GLU A 507 15.70 7.75 7.16
N HIS A 508 14.82 8.58 6.62
CA HIS A 508 14.54 9.93 7.14
C HIS A 508 13.14 10.08 7.73
N VAL A 509 12.35 8.99 7.79
CA VAL A 509 10.95 9.00 8.23
C VAL A 509 10.82 8.21 9.53
N ALA A 510 11.07 8.88 10.66
CA ALA A 510 11.25 8.22 11.95
C ALA A 510 9.96 8.08 12.78
N TYR A 511 8.84 8.72 12.41
CA TYR A 511 7.63 8.77 13.24
C TYR A 511 6.34 8.85 12.39
N PRO A 512 5.20 8.43 12.96
CA PRO A 512 3.91 8.30 12.27
C PRO A 512 3.45 9.53 11.48
N GLU A 513 3.54 10.72 12.05
CA GLU A 513 3.07 11.94 11.41
C GLU A 513 3.89 12.28 10.16
N HIS A 514 5.19 11.98 10.19
CA HIS A 514 6.06 12.15 9.02
C HIS A 514 5.72 11.13 7.95
N ALA A 515 5.48 9.85 8.32
CA ALA A 515 5.09 8.82 7.38
C ALA A 515 3.78 9.19 6.66
N PHE A 516 2.76 9.65 7.38
CA PHE A 516 1.51 10.11 6.77
C PHE A 516 1.70 11.39 5.93
N TYR A 517 2.54 12.34 6.39
CA TYR A 517 2.86 13.52 5.59
C TYR A 517 3.48 13.13 4.24
N GLN A 518 4.41 12.18 4.23
CA GLN A 518 5.04 11.69 3.00
C GLN A 518 4.08 10.89 2.13
N LEU A 519 3.21 10.11 2.74
CA LEU A 519 2.22 9.31 2.03
C LEU A 519 1.15 10.17 1.35
N LEU A 520 0.65 11.23 2.02
CA LEU A 520 -0.53 11.97 1.65
C LEU A 520 -0.21 13.42 1.22
N PRO A 521 -0.87 13.93 0.18
CA PRO A 521 -1.95 13.35 -0.60
C PRO A 521 -1.48 12.52 -1.80
N ARG A 522 -0.16 12.24 -1.95
CA ARG A 522 0.42 11.50 -3.08
C ARG A 522 -0.21 10.13 -3.30
N LEU A 523 -0.61 9.43 -2.22
CA LEU A 523 -1.34 8.17 -2.37
C LEU A 523 -2.69 8.36 -3.07
N GLY A 524 -3.32 9.53 -2.92
CA GLY A 524 -4.51 9.89 -3.71
C GLY A 524 -4.19 9.95 -5.21
N ALA A 525 -3.08 10.58 -5.59
CA ALA A 525 -2.61 10.64 -6.97
C ALA A 525 -2.28 9.23 -7.50
N MET A 526 -1.52 8.43 -6.74
CA MET A 526 -1.20 7.05 -7.08
C MET A 526 -2.46 6.18 -7.20
N SER A 527 -3.47 6.41 -6.35
CA SER A 527 -4.71 5.63 -6.40
C SER A 527 -5.44 5.80 -7.74
N GLU A 528 -5.39 6.98 -8.37
CA GLU A 528 -5.96 7.18 -9.71
C GLU A 528 -5.11 6.54 -10.82
N VAL A 529 -3.80 6.50 -10.68
CA VAL A 529 -2.93 5.70 -11.57
C VAL A 529 -3.27 4.21 -11.49
N GLN A 530 -3.53 3.72 -10.29
CA GLN A 530 -3.84 2.31 -10.03
C GLN A 530 -5.27 1.92 -10.42
N TRP A 531 -6.21 2.87 -10.41
CA TRP A 531 -7.66 2.61 -10.50
C TRP A 531 -8.27 3.01 -11.82
N CYS A 532 -7.94 4.22 -12.31
CA CYS A 532 -8.57 4.82 -13.48
C CYS A 532 -7.91 4.35 -14.80
N SER A 533 -8.68 4.32 -15.87
CA SER A 533 -8.10 4.20 -17.22
C SER A 533 -7.36 5.48 -17.61
N PRO A 534 -6.37 5.42 -18.51
CA PRO A 534 -5.59 6.61 -18.91
C PRO A 534 -6.41 7.79 -19.41
N ASP A 535 -7.49 7.51 -20.14
CA ASP A 535 -8.42 8.51 -20.70
C ASP A 535 -9.27 9.23 -19.64
N GLN A 536 -9.37 8.67 -18.42
CA GLN A 536 -10.07 9.31 -17.30
C GLN A 536 -9.16 10.21 -16.46
N LYS A 537 -7.85 10.17 -16.67
CA LYS A 537 -6.88 10.90 -15.85
C LYS A 537 -6.88 12.39 -16.23
N ASP A 538 -7.21 13.23 -15.26
CA ASP A 538 -7.24 14.70 -15.35
C ASP A 538 -6.71 15.27 -14.03
N PHE A 539 -5.50 15.86 -14.07
CA PHE A 539 -4.84 16.38 -12.87
C PHE A 539 -5.53 17.62 -12.30
N GLU A 540 -6.08 18.50 -13.14
CA GLU A 540 -6.83 19.67 -12.67
C GLU A 540 -8.11 19.22 -11.97
N GLY A 541 -8.84 18.28 -12.57
CA GLY A 541 -10.00 17.65 -11.95
C GLY A 541 -9.65 16.89 -10.68
N PHE A 542 -8.50 16.23 -10.61
CA PHE A 542 -7.99 15.63 -9.38
C PHE A 542 -7.79 16.69 -8.29
N CYS A 543 -7.09 17.79 -8.59
CA CYS A 543 -6.88 18.89 -7.64
C CYS A 543 -8.20 19.51 -7.16
N ALA A 544 -9.19 19.66 -8.05
CA ALA A 544 -10.52 20.19 -7.69
C ALA A 544 -11.30 19.25 -6.73
N ARG A 545 -11.03 17.94 -6.75
CA ARG A 545 -11.65 16.94 -5.86
C ARG A 545 -10.91 16.74 -4.54
N LEU A 546 -9.65 17.13 -4.49
CA LEU A 546 -8.75 16.89 -3.35
C LEU A 546 -9.24 17.50 -2.02
N PRO A 547 -9.83 18.71 -1.96
CA PRO A 547 -10.33 19.28 -0.70
C PRO A 547 -11.31 18.39 0.05
N ARG A 548 -12.13 17.61 -0.64
CA ARG A 548 -13.04 16.65 0.00
C ARG A 548 -12.28 15.47 0.62
N LEU A 549 -11.27 14.96 -0.07
CA LEU A 549 -10.44 13.88 0.45
C LEU A 549 -9.62 14.35 1.66
N THR A 550 -9.05 15.56 1.61
CA THR A 550 -8.28 16.11 2.73
C THR A 550 -9.15 16.42 3.95
N SER A 551 -10.43 16.77 3.76
CA SER A 551 -11.37 16.87 4.88
C SER A 551 -11.58 15.52 5.59
N LEU A 552 -11.54 14.40 4.85
CA LEU A 552 -11.55 13.07 5.48
C LEU A 552 -10.26 12.79 6.24
N TYR A 553 -9.09 13.23 5.73
CA TYR A 553 -7.83 13.10 6.47
C TYR A 553 -7.86 13.87 7.80
N ASP A 554 -8.37 15.10 7.77
CA ASP A 554 -8.59 15.89 9.00
C ASP A 554 -9.56 15.16 9.96
N CYS A 555 -10.64 14.57 9.43
CA CYS A 555 -11.64 13.82 10.20
C CYS A 555 -11.06 12.58 10.90
N ILE A 556 -10.20 11.82 10.21
CA ILE A 556 -9.55 10.62 10.78
C ILE A 556 -8.23 10.93 11.51
N GLY A 557 -7.85 12.21 11.59
CA GLY A 557 -6.70 12.67 12.39
C GLY A 557 -5.33 12.35 11.79
N VAL A 558 -5.20 12.11 10.47
CA VAL A 558 -3.91 11.84 9.83
C VAL A 558 -3.29 13.12 9.27
N LYS A 559 -1.98 13.23 9.40
CA LYS A 559 -1.21 14.34 8.82
C LYS A 559 -1.05 14.17 7.30
N TYR A 560 -0.98 15.28 6.60
CA TYR A 560 -0.75 15.28 5.15
C TYR A 560 -0.10 16.58 4.70
N CYS A 561 0.55 16.58 3.55
CA CYS A 561 1.02 17.81 2.93
C CYS A 561 -0.16 18.62 2.39
N ARG A 562 -0.30 19.86 2.85
CA ARG A 562 -1.40 20.75 2.46
C ARG A 562 -1.16 21.44 1.11
N GLN A 563 0.06 21.41 0.61
CA GLN A 563 0.46 21.97 -0.69
C GLN A 563 0.54 20.85 -1.73
N VAL A 564 0.11 21.15 -2.94
CA VAL A 564 0.14 20.19 -4.07
C VAL A 564 0.84 20.86 -5.25
N GLU A 565 1.90 20.21 -5.73
CA GLU A 565 2.67 20.63 -6.91
C GLU A 565 2.64 19.56 -8.01
#